data_7525ac194c75a9532ac09f043e834b93
#
_entry.id   7525ac194c75a9532ac09f043e834b93
#
_cell.length_a   1.000
_cell.length_b   1.000
_cell.length_c   1.000
_cell.angle_alpha   90.00
_cell.angle_beta   90.00
_cell.angle_gamma   90.00
#
_symmetry.space_group_name_H-M   'P 1'
#
loop_
_entity.id
_entity.type
_entity.pdbx_description
1 polymer ?
#
loop_
_entity_poly.entity_id
_entity_poly.type
_entity_poly.pdbx_seq_one_letter_code
_entity_poly.pdbx_strand_id
1 'polypeptide(L)'
;MRTGLERLLEEPRRWLGKARVGLVANPTTVDRRLAHAVDLMYQHPDIDLRLLFGPEHGIRGAAQDMVGVGGARDPATALPEVSLYGKSFESLSPTPAHLSQIDLLVLDVQDVGARYYTYGATMALCMRAAKKSQVKVVILDRPNPIGGVQIEGGGLDAGLENFCGLYPIPQRHAMSIGEMARLYNDTFDIGCELEVIACEGWRRAAYYDECDLTWVMPSPNMPTLETAIVYPGMCLLEGTNLSEGRGTTRPFELFGAPFVDARKLADALERYDLPGVLLRPCVIEPTFHKYARQRCGALQLHVTDRRAFHAYRTGIGVLIAVRSLWPDDFAWRTEPYEFRDDVPAIDLLTGTAGVRKAIDDGEDIDSVMRIACAGTEAYDAGRSSALLYD
;
A
#
# COMPACT_ATOMS: atom_id res chain seq x y z
N MET A 1 -5.42 -12.50 -18.12
CA MET A 1 -6.58 -12.06 -17.29
C MET A 1 -7.09 -10.71 -17.78
N ARG A 2 -8.31 -10.23 -17.41
CA ARG A 2 -8.82 -8.89 -17.72
C ARG A 2 -9.05 -8.10 -16.41
N THR A 3 -8.64 -6.84 -16.38
CA THR A 3 -8.85 -5.96 -15.22
C THR A 3 -10.26 -5.38 -15.20
N GLY A 4 -10.67 -4.80 -14.07
CA GLY A 4 -11.94 -4.07 -13.97
C GLY A 4 -12.04 -2.93 -15.00
N LEU A 5 -10.93 -2.22 -15.29
CA LEU A 5 -10.88 -1.18 -16.32
C LEU A 5 -11.23 -1.74 -17.72
N GLU A 6 -10.58 -2.83 -18.13
CA GLU A 6 -10.84 -3.41 -19.44
C GLU A 6 -12.29 -3.87 -19.58
N ARG A 7 -12.87 -4.44 -18.52
CA ARG A 7 -14.29 -4.83 -18.49
C ARG A 7 -15.25 -3.65 -18.50
N LEU A 8 -14.90 -2.55 -17.82
CA LEU A 8 -15.66 -1.30 -17.91
C LEU A 8 -15.73 -0.79 -19.34
N LEU A 9 -14.58 -0.72 -20.02
CA LEU A 9 -14.45 -0.16 -21.37
C LEU A 9 -15.15 -1.02 -22.44
N GLU A 10 -15.35 -2.30 -22.21
CA GLU A 10 -16.14 -3.18 -23.11
C GLU A 10 -17.64 -2.88 -23.05
N GLU A 11 -18.18 -2.59 -21.86
CA GLU A 11 -19.63 -2.39 -21.64
C GLU A 11 -19.92 -1.15 -20.75
N PRO A 12 -19.46 0.07 -21.10
CA PRO A 12 -19.52 1.19 -20.16
C PRO A 12 -20.97 1.57 -19.80
N ARG A 13 -21.93 1.48 -20.73
CA ARG A 13 -23.33 1.75 -20.43
C ARG A 13 -23.97 0.83 -19.40
N ARG A 14 -23.50 -0.39 -19.32
CA ARG A 14 -23.95 -1.36 -18.31
C ARG A 14 -23.58 -0.90 -16.90
N TRP A 15 -22.36 -0.38 -16.75
CA TRP A 15 -21.77 -0.04 -15.46
C TRP A 15 -22.04 1.42 -15.04
N LEU A 16 -22.00 2.34 -15.99
CA LEU A 16 -22.07 3.77 -15.74
C LEU A 16 -23.39 4.40 -16.17
N GLY A 17 -24.18 3.74 -17.01
CA GLY A 17 -25.40 4.33 -17.59
C GLY A 17 -25.09 5.60 -18.41
N LYS A 18 -25.69 6.72 -18.00
CA LYS A 18 -25.46 8.08 -18.55
C LYS A 18 -24.96 9.04 -17.47
N ALA A 19 -24.33 8.52 -16.44
CA ALA A 19 -23.90 9.28 -15.29
C ALA A 19 -22.70 10.19 -15.63
N ARG A 20 -22.62 11.34 -14.95
CA ARG A 20 -21.42 12.17 -14.89
C ARG A 20 -20.40 11.47 -14.00
N VAL A 21 -19.21 11.19 -14.51
CA VAL A 21 -18.20 10.36 -13.86
C VAL A 21 -17.06 11.20 -13.29
N GLY A 22 -16.70 10.97 -12.02
CA GLY A 22 -15.41 11.33 -11.46
C GLY A 22 -14.50 10.10 -11.42
N LEU A 23 -13.22 10.25 -11.71
CA LEU A 23 -12.25 9.16 -11.70
C LEU A 23 -11.11 9.43 -10.72
N VAL A 24 -10.93 8.53 -9.75
CA VAL A 24 -9.70 8.45 -8.95
C VAL A 24 -8.70 7.60 -9.73
N ALA A 25 -7.57 8.18 -10.09
CA ALA A 25 -6.56 7.55 -10.94
C ALA A 25 -5.14 7.95 -10.54
N ASN A 26 -4.19 7.08 -10.85
CA ASN A 26 -2.76 7.32 -10.70
C ASN A 26 -1.99 6.69 -11.88
N PRO A 27 -0.64 6.68 -11.92
CA PRO A 27 0.12 6.11 -13.02
C PRO A 27 -0.19 4.65 -13.35
N THR A 28 -0.70 3.86 -12.39
CA THR A 28 -1.03 2.44 -12.59
C THR A 28 -2.37 2.21 -13.28
N THR A 29 -3.16 3.27 -13.44
CA THR A 29 -4.49 3.24 -14.03
C THR A 29 -4.39 3.08 -15.55
N VAL A 30 -3.93 1.94 -15.99
CA VAL A 30 -3.67 1.63 -17.40
C VAL A 30 -4.33 0.30 -17.81
N ASP A 31 -4.61 0.17 -19.12
CA ASP A 31 -4.94 -1.12 -19.74
C ASP A 31 -3.67 -1.95 -20.01
N ARG A 32 -3.82 -3.15 -20.55
CA ARG A 32 -2.68 -4.03 -20.90
C ARG A 32 -1.76 -3.49 -21.99
N ARG A 33 -2.18 -2.46 -22.72
CA ARG A 33 -1.37 -1.73 -23.71
C ARG A 33 -0.71 -0.49 -23.15
N LEU A 34 -0.81 -0.28 -21.83
CA LEU A 34 -0.32 0.88 -21.09
C LEU A 34 -0.98 2.20 -21.47
N ALA A 35 -2.17 2.13 -22.09
CA ALA A 35 -2.98 3.33 -22.34
C ALA A 35 -3.68 3.73 -21.03
N HIS A 36 -3.55 5.00 -20.65
CA HIS A 36 -4.06 5.49 -19.37
C HIS A 36 -5.60 5.62 -19.39
N ALA A 37 -6.27 5.21 -18.32
CA ALA A 37 -7.72 5.20 -18.24
C ALA A 37 -8.34 6.58 -18.41
N VAL A 38 -7.68 7.66 -17.95
CA VAL A 38 -8.14 9.04 -18.19
C VAL A 38 -8.34 9.28 -19.67
N ASP A 39 -7.35 8.90 -20.49
CA ASP A 39 -7.38 9.13 -21.93
C ASP A 39 -8.41 8.22 -22.60
N LEU A 40 -8.46 6.93 -22.21
CA LEU A 40 -9.43 5.96 -22.73
C LEU A 40 -10.87 6.34 -22.40
N MET A 41 -11.16 6.71 -21.16
CA MET A 41 -12.52 7.08 -20.73
C MET A 41 -12.94 8.43 -21.32
N TYR A 42 -12.04 9.41 -21.42
CA TYR A 42 -12.33 10.72 -22.00
C TYR A 42 -12.70 10.64 -23.50
N GLN A 43 -12.04 9.75 -24.23
CA GLN A 43 -12.29 9.54 -25.68
C GLN A 43 -13.50 8.62 -25.93
N HIS A 44 -13.99 7.90 -24.91
CA HIS A 44 -15.07 6.93 -25.11
C HIS A 44 -16.44 7.62 -25.26
N PRO A 45 -17.19 7.41 -26.36
CA PRO A 45 -18.43 8.14 -26.64
C PRO A 45 -19.57 7.89 -25.63
N ASP A 46 -19.49 6.80 -24.88
CA ASP A 46 -20.51 6.39 -23.90
C ASP A 46 -20.11 6.76 -22.45
N ILE A 47 -19.03 7.49 -22.23
CA ILE A 47 -18.55 7.87 -20.88
C ILE A 47 -18.50 9.40 -20.77
N ASP A 48 -19.21 9.94 -19.79
CA ASP A 48 -19.19 11.38 -19.49
C ASP A 48 -18.22 11.68 -18.33
N LEU A 49 -16.92 11.64 -18.62
CA LEU A 49 -15.87 11.93 -17.64
C LEU A 49 -15.77 13.44 -17.37
N ARG A 50 -15.94 13.86 -16.12
CA ARG A 50 -16.07 15.28 -15.71
C ARG A 50 -14.95 15.77 -14.80
N LEU A 51 -14.47 14.91 -13.90
CA LEU A 51 -13.58 15.32 -12.83
C LEU A 51 -12.58 14.22 -12.53
N LEU A 52 -11.34 14.62 -12.28
CA LEU A 52 -10.24 13.71 -11.96
C LEU A 52 -9.79 13.93 -10.52
N PHE A 53 -9.45 12.84 -9.83
CA PHE A 53 -8.92 12.86 -8.48
C PHE A 53 -7.57 12.14 -8.46
N GLY A 54 -6.51 12.85 -8.06
CA GLY A 54 -5.17 12.31 -7.88
C GLY A 54 -4.93 11.94 -6.43
N PRO A 55 -4.68 10.65 -6.09
CA PRO A 55 -4.19 10.25 -4.77
C PRO A 55 -2.74 10.75 -4.57
N GLU A 56 -2.08 10.27 -3.54
CA GLU A 56 -0.65 10.49 -3.35
C GLU A 56 0.14 10.22 -4.64
N HIS A 57 1.13 11.04 -4.95
CA HIS A 57 1.92 11.07 -6.20
C HIS A 57 1.18 11.59 -7.44
N GLY A 58 -0.12 11.91 -7.37
CA GLY A 58 -0.90 12.49 -8.47
C GLY A 58 -1.28 11.51 -9.58
N ILE A 59 -2.04 11.99 -10.57
CA ILE A 59 -2.60 11.16 -11.65
C ILE A 59 -1.52 10.66 -12.62
N ARG A 60 -0.57 11.51 -12.98
CA ARG A 60 0.50 11.21 -13.95
C ARG A 60 1.86 10.89 -13.30
N GLY A 61 1.93 10.78 -11.96
CA GLY A 61 3.12 10.33 -11.23
C GLY A 61 4.26 11.36 -11.13
N ALA A 62 3.98 12.64 -11.29
CA ALA A 62 5.00 13.68 -11.28
C ALA A 62 5.49 14.07 -9.87
N ALA A 63 4.76 13.72 -8.81
CA ALA A 63 5.06 14.15 -7.45
C ALA A 63 5.84 13.10 -6.65
N GLN A 64 6.92 13.53 -5.99
CA GLN A 64 7.60 12.74 -4.97
C GLN A 64 6.75 12.69 -3.68
N ASP A 65 7.18 11.84 -2.75
CA ASP A 65 6.57 11.66 -1.43
C ASP A 65 6.25 13.02 -0.76
N MET A 66 5.05 13.15 -0.21
CA MET A 66 4.53 14.33 0.52
C MET A 66 4.45 15.66 -0.27
N VAL A 67 4.40 15.65 -1.60
CA VAL A 67 4.20 16.87 -2.42
C VAL A 67 2.75 16.97 -2.89
N GLY A 68 1.99 17.92 -2.33
CA GLY A 68 0.63 18.25 -2.77
C GLY A 68 0.62 18.94 -4.13
N VAL A 69 -0.18 18.43 -5.07
CA VAL A 69 -0.40 19.04 -6.40
C VAL A 69 -1.70 19.85 -6.31
N GLY A 70 -1.60 21.19 -6.33
CA GLY A 70 -2.78 22.07 -6.23
C GLY A 70 -3.49 22.22 -7.56
N GLY A 71 -4.83 22.26 -7.52
CA GLY A 71 -5.82 22.75 -8.49
C GLY A 71 -5.42 22.88 -9.99
N ALA A 72 -4.88 21.81 -10.56
CA ALA A 72 -4.43 21.76 -11.95
C ALA A 72 -5.54 21.26 -12.88
N ARG A 73 -5.30 21.41 -14.19
CA ARG A 73 -6.05 20.68 -15.22
C ARG A 73 -5.15 19.60 -15.81
N ASP A 74 -5.71 18.43 -16.06
CA ASP A 74 -4.97 17.39 -16.77
C ASP A 74 -4.50 17.91 -18.15
N PRO A 75 -3.20 17.80 -18.47
CA PRO A 75 -2.65 18.41 -19.67
C PRO A 75 -3.16 17.78 -20.98
N ALA A 76 -3.64 16.53 -20.95
CA ALA A 76 -4.12 15.83 -22.13
C ALA A 76 -5.61 16.09 -22.42
N THR A 77 -6.45 16.16 -21.36
CA THR A 77 -7.91 16.26 -21.49
C THR A 77 -8.46 17.63 -21.11
N ALA A 78 -7.66 18.48 -20.47
CA ALA A 78 -8.06 19.75 -19.85
C ALA A 78 -9.15 19.62 -18.76
N LEU A 79 -9.47 18.38 -18.31
CA LEU A 79 -10.40 18.16 -17.21
C LEU A 79 -9.85 18.72 -15.89
N PRO A 80 -10.72 19.20 -15.00
CA PRO A 80 -10.30 19.62 -13.66
C PRO A 80 -9.69 18.45 -12.90
N GLU A 81 -8.57 18.70 -12.19
CA GLU A 81 -7.88 17.74 -11.33
C GLU A 81 -7.94 18.21 -9.88
N VAL A 82 -8.35 17.33 -8.99
CA VAL A 82 -8.40 17.51 -7.54
C VAL A 82 -7.36 16.61 -6.89
N SER A 83 -6.43 17.19 -6.11
CA SER A 83 -5.52 16.39 -5.30
C SER A 83 -6.25 15.86 -4.07
N LEU A 84 -6.14 14.56 -3.84
CA LEU A 84 -6.54 13.88 -2.60
C LEU A 84 -5.33 13.69 -1.66
N TYR A 85 -4.31 14.53 -1.79
CA TYR A 85 -3.15 14.52 -0.94
C TYR A 85 -2.70 15.97 -0.63
N GLY A 86 -2.75 16.34 0.63
CA GLY A 86 -2.45 17.70 1.08
C GLY A 86 -1.89 17.70 2.50
N LYS A 87 -1.92 18.87 3.15
CA LYS A 87 -1.27 19.10 4.44
C LYS A 87 -2.10 18.65 5.66
N SER A 88 -3.35 18.25 5.48
CA SER A 88 -4.23 17.82 6.56
C SER A 88 -4.97 16.54 6.21
N PHE A 89 -5.40 15.81 7.22
CA PHE A 89 -6.16 14.56 7.02
C PHE A 89 -7.48 14.80 6.25
N GLU A 90 -8.13 15.95 6.41
CA GLU A 90 -9.36 16.31 5.68
C GLU A 90 -9.11 16.43 4.17
N SER A 91 -7.89 16.83 3.77
CA SER A 91 -7.53 16.96 2.35
C SER A 91 -7.37 15.63 1.62
N LEU A 92 -7.37 14.52 2.34
CA LEU A 92 -7.32 13.16 1.76
C LEU A 92 -8.66 12.69 1.20
N SER A 93 -9.71 13.48 1.31
CA SER A 93 -11.07 13.13 0.87
C SER A 93 -11.62 14.12 -0.14
N PRO A 94 -12.45 13.66 -1.11
CA PRO A 94 -13.25 14.57 -1.93
C PRO A 94 -14.19 15.42 -1.07
N THR A 95 -14.32 16.70 -1.39
CA THR A 95 -15.30 17.58 -0.72
C THR A 95 -16.71 17.41 -1.30
N PRO A 96 -17.78 17.80 -0.56
CA PRO A 96 -19.14 17.81 -1.10
C PRO A 96 -19.26 18.64 -2.38
N ALA A 97 -18.51 19.74 -2.50
CA ALA A 97 -18.49 20.57 -3.71
C ALA A 97 -17.89 19.86 -4.92
N HIS A 98 -16.91 18.99 -4.72
CA HIS A 98 -16.39 18.12 -5.78
C HIS A 98 -17.42 17.07 -6.17
N LEU A 99 -18.00 16.38 -5.20
CA LEU A 99 -18.94 15.27 -5.44
C LEU A 99 -20.28 15.74 -6.04
N SER A 100 -20.70 16.99 -5.84
CA SER A 100 -21.93 17.53 -6.47
C SER A 100 -21.79 17.67 -8.01
N GLN A 101 -20.61 17.59 -8.56
CA GLN A 101 -20.35 17.71 -10.02
C GLN A 101 -20.48 16.36 -10.74
N ILE A 102 -20.57 15.26 -10.01
CA ILE A 102 -20.58 13.88 -10.53
C ILE A 102 -21.76 13.08 -9.96
N ASP A 103 -22.15 12.04 -10.65
CA ASP A 103 -23.18 11.08 -10.21
C ASP A 103 -22.56 9.76 -9.76
N LEU A 104 -21.37 9.43 -10.31
CA LEU A 104 -20.58 8.24 -9.98
C LEU A 104 -19.14 8.63 -9.70
N LEU A 105 -18.56 8.02 -8.65
CA LEU A 105 -17.13 8.07 -8.38
C LEU A 105 -16.51 6.71 -8.74
N VAL A 106 -15.75 6.68 -9.82
CA VAL A 106 -14.98 5.50 -10.24
C VAL A 106 -13.59 5.56 -9.60
N LEU A 107 -13.11 4.42 -9.11
CA LEU A 107 -11.76 4.32 -8.55
C LEU A 107 -11.00 3.19 -9.24
N ASP A 108 -9.83 3.51 -9.79
CA ASP A 108 -8.91 2.59 -10.45
C ASP A 108 -7.48 2.87 -9.99
N VAL A 109 -6.97 2.07 -9.06
CA VAL A 109 -5.58 2.16 -8.56
C VAL A 109 -5.05 0.76 -8.28
N GLN A 110 -3.74 0.56 -8.46
CA GLN A 110 -3.07 -0.69 -8.12
C GLN A 110 -2.56 -0.63 -6.68
N ASP A 111 -3.15 -1.42 -5.80
CA ASP A 111 -2.60 -1.70 -4.48
C ASP A 111 -1.38 -2.62 -4.56
N VAL A 112 -0.55 -2.67 -3.51
CA VAL A 112 0.65 -3.52 -3.45
C VAL A 112 0.52 -4.71 -2.47
N GLY A 113 -0.64 -4.91 -1.87
CA GLY A 113 -0.93 -6.01 -0.97
C GLY A 113 -0.53 -5.74 0.49
N ALA A 114 -0.23 -4.51 0.85
CA ALA A 114 0.21 -4.11 2.18
C ALA A 114 -0.66 -2.99 2.77
N ARG A 115 -1.11 -3.16 4.04
CA ARG A 115 -2.03 -2.24 4.73
C ARG A 115 -1.57 -0.78 4.69
N TYR A 116 -0.28 -0.53 4.89
CA TYR A 116 0.26 0.82 4.97
C TYR A 116 0.51 1.46 3.60
N TYR A 117 0.21 0.77 2.52
CA TYR A 117 0.19 1.38 1.20
C TYR A 117 -1.12 2.14 1.04
N THR A 118 -1.05 3.46 1.03
CA THR A 118 -2.17 4.37 1.37
C THR A 118 -3.36 4.37 0.42
N TYR A 119 -3.31 3.65 -0.71
CA TYR A 119 -4.43 3.60 -1.67
C TYR A 119 -5.67 2.91 -1.10
N GLY A 120 -5.52 1.90 -0.23
CA GLY A 120 -6.64 1.32 0.50
C GLY A 120 -7.32 2.34 1.43
N ALA A 121 -6.53 3.19 2.10
CA ALA A 121 -7.05 4.29 2.91
C ALA A 121 -7.71 5.38 2.07
N THR A 122 -7.08 5.79 0.95
CA THR A 122 -7.66 6.76 0.00
C THR A 122 -9.02 6.26 -0.51
N MET A 123 -9.12 4.99 -0.90
CA MET A 123 -10.38 4.36 -1.31
C MET A 123 -11.44 4.47 -0.21
N ALA A 124 -11.11 4.09 1.02
CA ALA A 124 -12.04 4.14 2.14
C ALA A 124 -12.53 5.57 2.43
N LEU A 125 -11.64 6.55 2.38
CA LEU A 125 -11.99 7.97 2.56
C LEU A 125 -12.89 8.49 1.43
N CYS A 126 -12.62 8.09 0.19
CA CYS A 126 -13.49 8.37 -0.95
C CYS A 126 -14.88 7.77 -0.77
N MET A 127 -14.97 6.50 -0.35
CA MET A 127 -16.23 5.81 -0.08
C MET A 127 -17.03 6.50 1.04
N ARG A 128 -16.37 6.90 2.14
CA ARG A 128 -17.00 7.66 3.24
C ARG A 128 -17.55 9.02 2.78
N ALA A 129 -16.80 9.73 1.93
CA ALA A 129 -17.23 11.02 1.37
C ALA A 129 -18.41 10.84 0.39
N ALA A 130 -18.33 9.83 -0.46
CA ALA A 130 -19.39 9.47 -1.41
C ALA A 130 -20.70 9.08 -0.70
N LYS A 131 -20.62 8.29 0.40
CA LYS A 131 -21.78 7.97 1.25
C LYS A 131 -22.49 9.23 1.76
N LYS A 132 -21.72 10.19 2.30
CA LYS A 132 -22.29 11.45 2.82
C LYS A 132 -22.94 12.29 1.73
N SER A 133 -22.45 12.22 0.50
CA SER A 133 -22.94 12.97 -0.65
C SER A 133 -23.92 12.20 -1.53
N GLN A 134 -24.27 10.97 -1.16
CA GLN A 134 -25.17 10.07 -1.90
C GLN A 134 -24.68 9.82 -3.35
N VAL A 135 -23.38 9.74 -3.56
CA VAL A 135 -22.74 9.41 -4.84
C VAL A 135 -22.41 7.91 -4.83
N LYS A 136 -22.78 7.20 -5.88
CA LYS A 136 -22.42 5.78 -6.06
C LYS A 136 -20.91 5.63 -6.32
N VAL A 137 -20.31 4.60 -5.74
CA VAL A 137 -18.89 4.25 -5.93
C VAL A 137 -18.78 3.01 -6.81
N VAL A 138 -17.88 3.07 -7.79
CA VAL A 138 -17.54 1.94 -8.66
C VAL A 138 -16.04 1.67 -8.56
N ILE A 139 -15.67 0.49 -8.10
CA ILE A 139 -14.25 0.07 -8.01
C ILE A 139 -13.92 -0.78 -9.23
N LEU A 140 -12.89 -0.37 -9.97
CA LEU A 140 -12.31 -1.16 -11.05
C LEU A 140 -11.23 -2.04 -10.44
N ASP A 141 -11.54 -3.30 -10.21
CA ASP A 141 -10.66 -4.17 -9.46
C ASP A 141 -9.38 -4.54 -10.23
N ARG A 142 -8.31 -4.71 -9.47
CA ARG A 142 -6.98 -5.13 -9.93
C ARG A 142 -6.46 -6.26 -9.06
N PRO A 143 -5.60 -7.16 -9.60
CA PRO A 143 -5.05 -8.26 -8.81
C PRO A 143 -4.21 -7.73 -7.66
N ASN A 144 -4.21 -8.45 -6.52
CA ASN A 144 -3.19 -8.24 -5.51
C ASN A 144 -1.84 -8.73 -6.06
N PRO A 145 -0.82 -7.86 -6.17
CA PRO A 145 0.40 -8.22 -6.89
C PRO A 145 1.26 -9.28 -6.18
N ILE A 146 1.11 -9.41 -4.88
CA ILE A 146 1.82 -10.40 -4.06
C ILE A 146 0.94 -11.60 -3.69
N GLY A 147 -0.15 -11.80 -4.45
CA GLY A 147 -1.10 -12.89 -4.26
C GLY A 147 -2.09 -12.67 -3.12
N GLY A 148 -3.14 -13.48 -3.10
CA GLY A 148 -4.24 -13.40 -2.14
C GLY A 148 -4.28 -14.56 -1.14
N VAL A 149 -3.21 -15.35 -1.00
CA VAL A 149 -3.16 -16.53 -0.12
C VAL A 149 -2.52 -16.24 1.22
N GLN A 150 -1.31 -15.66 1.22
CA GLN A 150 -0.56 -15.43 2.44
C GLN A 150 -1.04 -14.17 3.14
N ILE A 151 -1.41 -14.33 4.43
CA ILE A 151 -1.72 -13.25 5.35
C ILE A 151 -0.57 -13.14 6.34
N GLU A 152 -0.06 -11.93 6.57
CA GLU A 152 1.01 -11.70 7.54
C GLU A 152 0.72 -10.46 8.37
N GLY A 153 1.07 -10.53 9.65
CA GLY A 153 0.81 -9.47 10.62
C GLY A 153 -0.58 -9.56 11.23
N GLY A 154 -0.96 -8.59 12.04
CA GLY A 154 -2.16 -8.59 12.86
C GLY A 154 -3.09 -7.41 12.58
N GLY A 155 -4.05 -7.26 13.47
CA GLY A 155 -5.04 -6.18 13.43
C GLY A 155 -4.46 -4.81 13.82
N LEU A 156 -5.35 -3.98 14.32
CA LEU A 156 -5.05 -2.62 14.76
C LEU A 156 -5.70 -2.41 16.13
N ASP A 157 -4.90 -2.03 17.12
CA ASP A 157 -5.42 -1.66 18.44
C ASP A 157 -6.21 -0.35 18.34
N ALA A 158 -7.28 -0.25 19.13
CA ALA A 158 -8.12 0.94 19.17
C ALA A 158 -7.29 2.19 19.51
N GLY A 159 -7.51 3.27 18.75
CA GLY A 159 -6.79 4.53 18.89
C GLY A 159 -5.49 4.64 18.09
N LEU A 160 -5.12 3.59 17.35
CA LEU A 160 -3.98 3.63 16.41
C LEU A 160 -4.40 3.83 14.96
N GLU A 161 -5.68 4.10 14.70
CA GLU A 161 -6.17 4.39 13.35
C GLU A 161 -5.45 5.60 12.77
N ASN A 162 -4.95 5.45 11.55
CA ASN A 162 -4.18 6.46 10.83
C ASN A 162 -4.24 6.22 9.31
N PHE A 163 -3.58 7.05 8.52
CA PHE A 163 -3.61 6.91 7.07
C PHE A 163 -2.92 5.63 6.54
N CYS A 164 -1.96 5.06 7.30
CA CYS A 164 -1.37 3.73 7.04
C CYS A 164 -2.20 2.54 7.55
N GLY A 165 -3.36 2.80 8.15
CA GLY A 165 -4.24 1.76 8.69
C GLY A 165 -5.50 2.36 9.28
N LEU A 166 -6.55 2.54 8.44
CA LEU A 166 -7.86 3.03 8.88
C LEU A 166 -8.73 1.94 9.50
N TYR A 167 -8.40 0.67 9.21
CA TYR A 167 -9.16 -0.49 9.63
C TYR A 167 -8.24 -1.62 10.10
N PRO A 168 -8.74 -2.50 10.99
CA PRO A 168 -7.93 -3.56 11.61
C PRO A 168 -7.71 -4.75 10.65
N ILE A 169 -6.98 -4.50 9.56
CA ILE A 169 -6.54 -5.53 8.62
C ILE A 169 -5.03 -5.80 8.80
N PRO A 170 -4.54 -7.01 8.49
CA PRO A 170 -3.12 -7.36 8.60
C PRO A 170 -2.22 -6.56 7.66
N GLN A 171 -0.94 -6.51 7.98
CA GLN A 171 0.08 -5.83 7.19
C GLN A 171 0.17 -6.37 5.77
N ARG A 172 0.11 -7.68 5.57
CA ARG A 172 -0.13 -8.33 4.28
C ARG A 172 -1.55 -8.89 4.30
N HIS A 173 -2.48 -8.20 3.65
CA HIS A 173 -3.92 -8.45 3.80
C HIS A 173 -4.49 -9.51 2.84
N ALA A 174 -3.75 -9.90 1.81
CA ALA A 174 -4.15 -10.95 0.87
C ALA A 174 -5.54 -10.74 0.21
N MET A 175 -5.87 -9.50 -0.14
CA MET A 175 -7.11 -9.12 -0.84
C MET A 175 -6.80 -8.23 -2.03
N SER A 176 -7.65 -8.25 -3.07
CA SER A 176 -7.66 -7.23 -4.11
C SER A 176 -8.24 -5.92 -3.58
N ILE A 177 -8.06 -4.81 -4.31
CA ILE A 177 -8.64 -3.51 -3.90
C ILE A 177 -10.17 -3.56 -3.88
N GLY A 178 -10.78 -4.30 -4.81
CA GLY A 178 -12.22 -4.51 -4.85
C GLY A 178 -12.75 -5.35 -3.69
N GLU A 179 -12.02 -6.38 -3.28
CA GLU A 179 -12.34 -7.17 -2.09
C GLU A 179 -12.20 -6.33 -0.81
N MET A 180 -11.16 -5.50 -0.70
CA MET A 180 -11.03 -4.55 0.42
C MET A 180 -12.18 -3.55 0.46
N ALA A 181 -12.63 -3.05 -0.69
CA ALA A 181 -13.78 -2.14 -0.75
C ALA A 181 -15.04 -2.80 -0.19
N ARG A 182 -15.31 -4.06 -0.55
CA ARG A 182 -16.44 -4.83 0.00
C ARG A 182 -16.31 -5.03 1.51
N LEU A 183 -15.12 -5.45 1.97
CA LEU A 183 -14.87 -5.63 3.40
C LEU A 183 -15.11 -4.33 4.18
N TYR A 184 -14.59 -3.21 3.69
CA TYR A 184 -14.75 -1.90 4.34
C TYR A 184 -16.20 -1.42 4.32
N ASN A 185 -16.91 -1.69 3.22
CA ASN A 185 -18.30 -1.30 3.07
C ASN A 185 -19.24 -2.07 4.00
N ASP A 186 -19.06 -3.38 4.05
CA ASP A 186 -20.03 -4.30 4.66
C ASP A 186 -19.68 -4.64 6.11
N THR A 187 -18.37 -4.87 6.40
CA THR A 187 -17.92 -5.30 7.72
C THR A 187 -17.54 -4.12 8.61
N PHE A 188 -16.93 -3.07 8.04
CA PHE A 188 -16.56 -1.86 8.79
C PHE A 188 -17.53 -0.69 8.57
N ASP A 189 -18.73 -0.99 8.10
CA ASP A 189 -19.92 -0.15 8.09
C ASP A 189 -19.78 1.21 7.39
N ILE A 190 -19.03 1.28 6.29
CA ILE A 190 -19.06 2.48 5.44
C ILE A 190 -20.48 2.63 4.86
N GLY A 191 -21.06 1.54 4.32
CA GLY A 191 -22.45 1.47 3.84
C GLY A 191 -22.74 2.44 2.70
N CYS A 192 -21.79 2.72 1.79
CA CYS A 192 -22.05 3.47 0.56
C CYS A 192 -22.70 2.58 -0.51
N GLU A 193 -23.34 3.19 -1.51
CA GLU A 193 -23.75 2.45 -2.70
C GLU A 193 -22.50 2.05 -3.47
N LEU A 194 -22.13 0.75 -3.40
CA LEU A 194 -20.88 0.21 -3.94
C LEU A 194 -21.16 -0.79 -5.05
N GLU A 195 -20.39 -0.69 -6.13
CA GLU A 195 -20.27 -1.72 -7.16
C GLU A 195 -18.80 -2.03 -7.42
N VAL A 196 -18.45 -3.31 -7.56
CA VAL A 196 -17.10 -3.74 -7.88
C VAL A 196 -17.12 -4.45 -9.24
N ILE A 197 -16.37 -3.90 -10.19
CA ILE A 197 -16.12 -4.55 -11.48
C ILE A 197 -14.90 -5.45 -11.29
N ALA A 198 -15.14 -6.69 -10.92
CA ALA A 198 -14.10 -7.68 -10.62
C ALA A 198 -13.19 -7.94 -11.82
N CYS A 199 -11.95 -8.35 -11.57
CA CYS A 199 -11.08 -8.93 -12.58
C CYS A 199 -11.68 -10.21 -13.15
N GLU A 200 -11.33 -10.56 -14.38
CA GLU A 200 -11.69 -11.84 -14.95
C GLU A 200 -10.43 -12.70 -15.17
N GLY A 201 -10.44 -13.91 -14.60
CA GLY A 201 -9.36 -14.86 -14.74
C GLY A 201 -8.17 -14.64 -13.81
N TRP A 202 -8.28 -13.80 -12.76
CA TRP A 202 -7.31 -13.80 -11.68
C TRP A 202 -7.60 -14.94 -10.71
N ARG A 203 -6.54 -15.61 -10.28
CA ARG A 203 -6.57 -16.64 -9.24
C ARG A 203 -5.78 -16.13 -8.04
N ARG A 204 -6.29 -16.36 -6.85
CA ARG A 204 -5.73 -15.88 -5.58
C ARG A 204 -4.25 -16.23 -5.38
N ALA A 205 -3.83 -17.42 -5.84
CA ALA A 205 -2.44 -17.86 -5.72
C ALA A 205 -1.47 -17.19 -6.71
N ALA A 206 -1.99 -16.44 -7.71
CA ALA A 206 -1.17 -15.81 -8.74
C ALA A 206 -0.56 -14.50 -8.25
N TYR A 207 0.74 -14.33 -8.51
CA TYR A 207 1.45 -13.08 -8.40
C TYR A 207 1.27 -12.24 -9.67
N TYR A 208 1.65 -10.96 -9.63
CA TYR A 208 1.38 -10.01 -10.72
C TYR A 208 2.00 -10.42 -12.08
N ASP A 209 3.22 -10.94 -12.05
CA ASP A 209 3.94 -11.46 -13.24
C ASP A 209 3.32 -12.72 -13.84
N GLU A 210 2.46 -13.42 -13.09
CA GLU A 210 1.67 -14.56 -13.57
C GLU A 210 0.30 -14.14 -14.16
N CYS A 211 0.01 -12.82 -14.17
CA CYS A 211 -1.27 -12.25 -14.61
C CYS A 211 -1.28 -11.73 -16.07
N ASP A 212 -0.17 -11.82 -16.79
CA ASP A 212 -0.02 -11.22 -18.12
C ASP A 212 -0.29 -9.70 -18.11
N LEU A 213 0.22 -9.01 -17.10
CA LEU A 213 0.18 -7.57 -16.94
C LEU A 213 1.58 -7.00 -16.79
N THR A 214 1.80 -5.81 -17.34
CA THR A 214 3.07 -5.09 -17.19
C THR A 214 3.05 -4.29 -15.89
N TRP A 215 4.13 -4.40 -15.10
CA TRP A 215 4.29 -3.61 -13.89
C TRP A 215 4.44 -2.12 -14.22
N VAL A 216 3.55 -1.31 -13.70
CA VAL A 216 3.69 0.14 -13.68
C VAL A 216 3.91 0.57 -12.24
N MET A 217 4.93 1.37 -11.99
CA MET A 217 5.27 1.84 -10.66
C MET A 217 4.11 2.61 -10.01
N PRO A 218 3.51 2.10 -8.93
CA PRO A 218 2.45 2.83 -8.24
C PRO A 218 2.96 4.03 -7.45
N SER A 219 4.25 4.03 -7.12
CA SER A 219 4.97 5.16 -6.53
C SER A 219 6.44 5.13 -6.94
N PRO A 220 7.19 6.24 -6.82
CA PRO A 220 8.62 6.30 -7.16
C PRO A 220 9.50 5.30 -6.40
N ASN A 221 9.07 4.90 -5.19
CA ASN A 221 9.79 3.95 -4.34
C ASN A 221 9.21 2.52 -4.40
N MET A 222 8.38 2.21 -5.39
CA MET A 222 7.86 0.87 -5.67
C MET A 222 8.17 0.46 -7.12
N PRO A 223 9.47 0.37 -7.49
CA PRO A 223 9.90 0.22 -8.87
C PRO A 223 9.55 -1.13 -9.49
N THR A 224 9.51 -2.20 -8.70
CA THR A 224 9.34 -3.56 -9.21
C THR A 224 8.43 -4.41 -8.33
N LEU A 225 8.00 -5.56 -8.85
CA LEU A 225 7.25 -6.55 -8.08
C LEU A 225 8.07 -7.10 -6.90
N GLU A 226 9.38 -7.26 -7.08
CA GLU A 226 10.29 -7.71 -6.01
C GLU A 226 10.25 -6.76 -4.82
N THR A 227 10.19 -5.45 -5.09
CA THR A 227 10.02 -4.44 -4.04
C THR A 227 8.67 -4.63 -3.31
N ALA A 228 7.58 -4.89 -4.04
CA ALA A 228 6.27 -5.14 -3.44
C ALA A 228 6.25 -6.41 -2.58
N ILE A 229 6.99 -7.46 -2.97
CA ILE A 229 7.08 -8.72 -2.22
C ILE A 229 7.73 -8.52 -0.85
N VAL A 230 8.78 -7.71 -0.75
CA VAL A 230 9.47 -7.45 0.53
C VAL A 230 8.81 -6.35 1.37
N TYR A 231 8.01 -5.49 0.75
CA TYR A 231 7.43 -4.29 1.36
C TYR A 231 6.63 -4.56 2.64
N PRO A 232 5.80 -5.61 2.79
CA PRO A 232 5.04 -5.86 4.03
C PRO A 232 5.91 -5.97 5.29
N GLY A 233 7.17 -6.39 5.15
CA GLY A 233 8.12 -6.43 6.26
C GLY A 233 9.05 -5.23 6.30
N MET A 234 9.56 -4.80 5.15
CA MET A 234 10.62 -3.80 5.11
C MET A 234 10.12 -2.37 5.30
N CYS A 235 8.82 -2.11 5.11
CA CYS A 235 8.19 -0.84 5.46
C CYS A 235 8.26 -0.57 6.99
N LEU A 236 8.38 -1.58 7.84
CA LEU A 236 8.55 -1.40 9.29
C LEU A 236 9.78 -0.56 9.63
N LEU A 237 10.81 -0.54 8.77
CA LEU A 237 12.03 0.24 8.97
C LEU A 237 11.78 1.76 8.89
N GLU A 238 10.67 2.21 8.30
CA GLU A 238 10.26 3.61 8.35
C GLU A 238 9.99 4.08 9.78
N GLY A 239 9.59 3.15 10.67
CA GLY A 239 9.41 3.38 12.09
C GLY A 239 10.71 3.46 12.90
N THR A 240 11.88 3.50 12.26
CA THR A 240 13.19 3.47 12.91
C THR A 240 14.14 4.50 12.28
N ASN A 241 15.36 4.58 12.83
CA ASN A 241 16.45 5.33 12.22
C ASN A 241 17.23 4.53 11.17
N LEU A 242 16.86 3.27 10.84
CA LEU A 242 17.46 2.56 9.71
C LEU A 242 16.97 3.16 8.38
N SER A 243 17.87 3.23 7.39
CA SER A 243 17.45 3.49 6.01
C SER A 243 16.78 2.24 5.45
N GLU A 244 15.59 2.39 4.93
CA GLU A 244 14.85 1.39 4.16
C GLU A 244 15.25 1.39 2.67
N GLY A 245 16.39 2.00 2.34
CA GLY A 245 16.93 2.03 0.98
C GLY A 245 16.33 3.07 0.04
N ARG A 246 15.47 3.98 0.51
CA ARG A 246 15.06 5.16 -0.27
C ARG A 246 16.32 5.98 -0.62
N GLY A 247 16.37 6.50 -1.85
CA GLY A 247 17.59 7.13 -2.36
C GLY A 247 18.63 6.17 -2.92
N THR A 248 18.34 4.87 -2.95
CA THR A 248 19.06 3.85 -3.71
C THR A 248 18.25 3.40 -4.93
N THR A 249 18.80 2.52 -5.75
CA THR A 249 18.07 1.93 -6.90
C THR A 249 17.12 0.78 -6.51
N ARG A 250 17.14 0.33 -5.24
CA ARG A 250 16.35 -0.81 -4.73
C ARG A 250 15.76 -0.48 -3.36
N PRO A 251 14.81 0.48 -3.27
CA PRO A 251 14.14 0.81 -2.03
C PRO A 251 13.45 -0.43 -1.45
N PHE A 252 13.46 -0.56 -0.14
CA PHE A 252 12.97 -1.70 0.65
C PHE A 252 13.68 -3.04 0.42
N GLU A 253 14.33 -3.25 -0.72
CA GLU A 253 15.17 -4.43 -0.96
C GLU A 253 16.58 -4.26 -0.38
N LEU A 254 17.01 -3.02 -0.13
CA LEU A 254 18.24 -2.63 0.54
C LEU A 254 17.91 -1.89 1.84
N PHE A 255 18.62 -2.21 2.91
CA PHE A 255 18.45 -1.49 4.16
C PHE A 255 19.76 -1.46 4.97
N GLY A 256 19.93 -0.43 5.80
CA GLY A 256 21.11 -0.31 6.63
C GLY A 256 21.27 1.05 7.29
N ALA A 257 22.43 1.26 7.93
CA ALA A 257 22.78 2.52 8.58
C ALA A 257 24.31 2.67 8.66
N PRO A 258 24.84 3.87 8.97
CA PRO A 258 26.28 4.07 9.15
C PRO A 258 26.87 3.25 10.29
N PHE A 259 26.08 2.94 11.34
CA PHE A 259 26.51 2.16 12.49
C PHE A 259 26.42 0.64 12.28
N VAL A 260 25.81 0.18 11.19
CA VAL A 260 25.60 -1.26 10.91
C VAL A 260 26.88 -1.89 10.37
N ASP A 261 27.34 -2.97 11.00
CA ASP A 261 28.23 -3.94 10.40
C ASP A 261 27.41 -4.98 9.63
N ALA A 262 27.47 -4.95 8.31
CA ALA A 262 26.64 -5.77 7.44
C ALA A 262 26.86 -7.28 7.64
N ARG A 263 28.09 -7.73 7.93
CA ARG A 263 28.38 -9.15 8.17
C ARG A 263 27.83 -9.61 9.51
N LYS A 264 28.09 -8.83 10.56
CA LYS A 264 27.59 -9.11 11.91
C LYS A 264 26.06 -9.18 11.92
N LEU A 265 25.38 -8.31 11.14
CA LEU A 265 23.92 -8.36 11.02
C LEU A 265 23.45 -9.61 10.26
N ALA A 266 24.10 -9.97 9.16
CA ALA A 266 23.77 -11.17 8.40
C ALA A 266 23.90 -12.43 9.28
N ASP A 267 25.04 -12.59 9.98
CA ASP A 267 25.29 -13.73 10.87
C ASP A 267 24.25 -13.81 12.02
N ALA A 268 23.78 -12.66 12.50
CA ALA A 268 22.76 -12.62 13.54
C ALA A 268 21.38 -13.07 13.01
N LEU A 269 21.06 -12.71 11.77
CA LEU A 269 19.78 -13.05 11.12
C LEU A 269 19.71 -14.53 10.70
N GLU A 270 20.85 -15.22 10.48
CA GLU A 270 20.87 -16.66 10.22
C GLU A 270 20.30 -17.51 11.40
N ARG A 271 20.21 -16.93 12.60
CA ARG A 271 19.64 -17.61 13.77
C ARG A 271 18.12 -17.71 13.74
N TYR A 272 17.47 -16.90 12.87
CA TYR A 272 16.04 -16.92 12.72
C TYR A 272 15.65 -17.81 11.55
N ASP A 273 14.51 -18.47 11.68
CA ASP A 273 13.93 -19.20 10.55
C ASP A 273 13.28 -18.20 9.59
N LEU A 274 14.03 -17.83 8.53
CA LEU A 274 13.63 -16.89 7.48
C LEU A 274 13.68 -17.61 6.12
N PRO A 275 12.71 -18.48 5.81
CA PRO A 275 12.73 -19.25 4.58
C PRO A 275 12.51 -18.38 3.34
N GLY A 276 13.02 -18.82 2.20
CA GLY A 276 12.79 -18.20 0.90
C GLY A 276 13.52 -16.88 0.67
N VAL A 277 14.49 -16.49 1.53
CA VAL A 277 15.28 -15.27 1.37
C VAL A 277 16.77 -15.52 1.65
N LEU A 278 17.63 -14.88 0.89
CA LEU A 278 19.05 -14.75 1.17
C LEU A 278 19.37 -13.28 1.46
N LEU A 279 20.19 -13.05 2.48
CA LEU A 279 20.60 -11.70 2.91
C LEU A 279 22.06 -11.48 2.54
N ARG A 280 22.32 -10.59 1.58
CA ARG A 280 23.66 -10.31 1.08
C ARG A 280 24.25 -9.08 1.77
N PRO A 281 25.37 -9.19 2.52
CA PRO A 281 26.09 -8.02 3.04
C PRO A 281 26.60 -7.12 1.91
N CYS A 282 26.37 -5.82 2.05
CA CYS A 282 26.81 -4.81 1.09
C CYS A 282 27.05 -3.45 1.77
N VAL A 283 27.41 -2.46 0.98
CA VAL A 283 27.49 -1.05 1.37
C VAL A 283 26.61 -0.25 0.44
N ILE A 284 25.84 0.67 1.00
CA ILE A 284 25.02 1.62 0.25
C ILE A 284 25.37 3.05 0.61
N GLU A 285 25.05 3.97 -0.29
CA GLU A 285 25.13 5.41 -0.06
C GLU A 285 23.85 6.04 -0.65
N PRO A 286 22.80 6.26 0.17
CA PRO A 286 21.56 6.85 -0.31
C PRO A 286 21.79 8.27 -0.85
N THR A 287 21.10 8.66 -1.93
CA THR A 287 21.23 9.99 -2.53
C THR A 287 20.31 11.03 -1.89
N PHE A 288 19.22 10.59 -1.25
CA PHE A 288 18.28 11.42 -0.49
C PHE A 288 17.67 10.61 0.67
N HIS A 289 16.83 11.25 1.51
CA HIS A 289 16.20 10.68 2.69
C HIS A 289 17.21 10.36 3.81
N LYS A 290 16.99 9.28 4.60
CA LYS A 290 17.86 8.90 5.72
C LYS A 290 19.29 8.64 5.24
N TYR A 291 20.24 9.21 5.94
CA TYR A 291 21.68 9.07 5.67
C TYR A 291 22.11 9.44 4.25
N ALA A 292 21.45 10.43 3.65
CA ALA A 292 21.81 10.94 2.34
C ALA A 292 23.32 11.27 2.25
N ARG A 293 24.02 10.72 1.25
CA ARG A 293 25.45 10.89 0.99
C ARG A 293 26.36 10.38 2.12
N GLN A 294 25.88 9.44 2.92
CA GLN A 294 26.66 8.75 3.93
C GLN A 294 26.77 7.26 3.56
N ARG A 295 27.94 6.69 3.79
CA ARG A 295 28.14 5.26 3.60
C ARG A 295 27.50 4.49 4.75
N CYS A 296 26.67 3.52 4.43
CA CYS A 296 25.96 2.66 5.36
C CYS A 296 26.39 1.21 5.14
N GLY A 297 26.71 0.48 6.21
CA GLY A 297 26.67 -0.97 6.17
C GLY A 297 25.24 -1.42 5.95
N ALA A 298 25.02 -2.37 5.04
CA ALA A 298 23.68 -2.71 4.60
C ALA A 298 23.55 -4.19 4.24
N LEU A 299 22.28 -4.65 4.23
CA LEU A 299 21.92 -5.93 3.63
C LEU A 299 21.03 -5.71 2.41
N GLN A 300 21.18 -6.58 1.42
CA GLN A 300 20.23 -6.73 0.32
C GLN A 300 19.46 -8.03 0.48
N LEU A 301 18.14 -7.94 0.39
CA LEU A 301 17.26 -9.09 0.36
C LEU A 301 17.21 -9.67 -1.07
N HIS A 302 17.39 -10.97 -1.17
CA HIS A 302 17.17 -11.73 -2.40
C HIS A 302 16.11 -12.80 -2.11
N VAL A 303 14.87 -12.55 -2.51
CA VAL A 303 13.81 -13.54 -2.38
C VAL A 303 14.04 -14.66 -3.39
N THR A 304 14.30 -15.86 -2.90
CA THR A 304 14.61 -17.06 -3.69
C THR A 304 13.41 -17.97 -3.88
N ASP A 305 12.47 -17.93 -2.92
CA ASP A 305 11.16 -18.58 -3.01
C ASP A 305 10.10 -17.68 -2.41
N ARG A 306 9.35 -16.99 -3.24
CA ARG A 306 8.31 -16.03 -2.81
C ARG A 306 7.11 -16.70 -2.13
N ARG A 307 6.90 -18.01 -2.30
CA ARG A 307 5.82 -18.76 -1.64
C ARG A 307 6.21 -19.22 -0.24
N ALA A 308 7.48 -19.44 0.00
CA ALA A 308 8.03 -19.74 1.34
C ALA A 308 8.38 -18.47 2.13
N PHE A 309 8.61 -17.34 1.45
CA PHE A 309 9.06 -16.09 2.06
C PHE A 309 7.98 -15.42 2.89
N HIS A 310 8.32 -15.10 4.15
CA HIS A 310 7.49 -14.35 5.07
C HIS A 310 8.09 -12.96 5.31
N ALA A 311 7.59 -11.98 4.56
CA ALA A 311 8.12 -10.61 4.57
C ALA A 311 8.03 -9.97 5.95
N TYR A 312 6.88 -10.08 6.61
CA TYR A 312 6.63 -9.46 7.90
C TYR A 312 7.51 -10.07 9.00
N ARG A 313 7.63 -11.41 9.05
CA ARG A 313 8.55 -12.10 9.97
C ARG A 313 10.01 -11.65 9.73
N THR A 314 10.41 -11.48 8.47
CA THR A 314 11.76 -11.01 8.12
C THR A 314 11.99 -9.60 8.65
N GLY A 315 11.05 -8.68 8.46
CA GLY A 315 11.12 -7.31 9.01
C GLY A 315 11.22 -7.29 10.54
N ILE A 316 10.41 -8.08 11.24
CA ILE A 316 10.49 -8.24 12.71
C ILE A 316 11.85 -8.79 13.12
N GLY A 317 12.36 -9.82 12.44
CA GLY A 317 13.70 -10.37 12.71
C GLY A 317 14.81 -9.33 12.57
N VAL A 318 14.73 -8.47 11.54
CA VAL A 318 15.66 -7.36 11.33
C VAL A 318 15.60 -6.37 12.50
N LEU A 319 14.41 -5.96 12.94
CA LEU A 319 14.24 -5.05 14.07
C LEU A 319 14.85 -5.60 15.36
N ILE A 320 14.57 -6.88 15.68
CA ILE A 320 15.12 -7.55 16.86
C ILE A 320 16.66 -7.63 16.79
N ALA A 321 17.20 -8.06 15.65
CA ALA A 321 18.64 -8.20 15.46
C ALA A 321 19.36 -6.84 15.60
N VAL A 322 18.88 -5.79 14.94
CA VAL A 322 19.51 -4.47 15.01
C VAL A 322 19.40 -3.86 16.41
N ARG A 323 18.24 -3.97 17.05
CA ARG A 323 18.04 -3.48 18.43
C ARG A 323 18.98 -4.17 19.42
N SER A 324 19.21 -5.49 19.26
CA SER A 324 20.10 -6.27 20.10
C SER A 324 21.59 -5.98 19.85
N LEU A 325 21.99 -5.79 18.58
CA LEU A 325 23.39 -5.61 18.22
C LEU A 325 23.92 -4.19 18.46
N TRP A 326 23.06 -3.18 18.33
CA TRP A 326 23.41 -1.75 18.45
C TRP A 326 22.40 -1.01 19.32
N PRO A 327 22.27 -1.39 20.62
CA PRO A 327 21.24 -0.81 21.50
C PRO A 327 21.41 0.70 21.72
N ASP A 328 22.64 1.22 21.63
CA ASP A 328 22.93 2.64 21.84
C ASP A 328 22.79 3.49 20.55
N ASP A 329 22.86 2.88 19.39
CA ASP A 329 22.78 3.55 18.09
C ASP A 329 21.39 3.44 17.44
N PHE A 330 20.66 2.34 17.72
CA PHE A 330 19.32 2.11 17.20
C PHE A 330 18.30 2.99 17.90
N ALA A 331 17.41 3.61 17.13
CA ALA A 331 16.32 4.41 17.67
C ALA A 331 15.01 4.16 16.92
N TRP A 332 13.91 4.13 17.66
CA TRP A 332 12.58 4.23 17.10
C TRP A 332 12.32 5.66 16.62
N ARG A 333 11.62 5.80 15.49
CA ARG A 333 11.21 7.11 14.97
C ARG A 333 10.12 7.69 15.84
N THR A 334 10.32 8.91 16.33
CA THR A 334 9.39 9.67 17.17
C THR A 334 8.85 10.93 16.47
N GLU A 335 9.40 11.29 15.32
CA GLU A 335 8.89 12.39 14.51
C GLU A 335 7.51 12.07 13.95
N PRO A 336 6.69 13.08 13.64
CA PRO A 336 5.36 12.90 13.08
C PRO A 336 5.35 11.93 11.89
N TYR A 337 4.37 11.03 11.86
CA TYR A 337 4.22 10.04 10.81
C TYR A 337 2.75 9.92 10.40
N GLU A 338 2.46 10.08 9.09
CA GLU A 338 1.13 9.92 8.51
C GLU A 338 0.02 10.63 9.28
N PHE A 339 0.24 11.93 9.52
CA PHE A 339 -0.68 12.84 10.23
C PHE A 339 -0.87 12.53 11.72
N ARG A 340 0.02 11.74 12.35
CA ARG A 340 0.04 11.44 13.79
C ARG A 340 1.38 11.88 14.37
N ASP A 341 1.34 12.51 15.56
CA ASP A 341 2.50 13.01 16.31
C ASP A 341 2.49 12.58 17.80
N ASP A 342 1.50 11.77 18.15
CA ASP A 342 1.23 11.38 19.54
C ASP A 342 1.74 9.97 19.90
N VAL A 343 2.12 9.18 18.90
CA VAL A 343 2.64 7.79 19.09
C VAL A 343 3.81 7.52 18.14
N PRO A 344 4.75 6.61 18.52
CA PRO A 344 5.84 6.20 17.64
C PRO A 344 5.35 5.59 16.32
N ALA A 345 6.02 5.93 15.22
CA ALA A 345 5.65 5.44 13.90
C ALA A 345 5.57 3.91 13.81
N ILE A 346 6.43 3.18 14.53
CA ILE A 346 6.41 1.71 14.54
C ILE A 346 5.10 1.16 15.13
N ASP A 347 4.50 1.82 16.12
CA ASP A 347 3.24 1.37 16.73
C ASP A 347 2.07 1.52 15.72
N LEU A 348 2.11 2.57 14.89
CA LEU A 348 1.16 2.76 13.78
C LEU A 348 1.34 1.69 12.69
N LEU A 349 2.58 1.39 12.34
CA LEU A 349 2.93 0.39 11.31
C LEU A 349 2.58 -1.03 11.74
N THR A 350 2.92 -1.40 12.98
CA THR A 350 2.59 -2.74 13.49
C THR A 350 1.13 -2.87 13.93
N GLY A 351 0.46 -1.74 14.20
CA GLY A 351 -0.91 -1.71 14.69
C GLY A 351 -1.03 -1.95 16.19
N THR A 352 0.08 -2.05 16.91
CA THR A 352 0.12 -2.25 18.36
C THR A 352 1.44 -1.77 18.96
N ALA A 353 1.39 -1.17 20.14
CA ALA A 353 2.59 -0.86 20.91
C ALA A 353 3.27 -2.11 21.51
N GLY A 354 2.56 -3.25 21.50
CA GLY A 354 3.07 -4.51 22.06
C GLY A 354 4.31 -5.02 21.34
N VAL A 355 4.40 -4.87 20.03
CA VAL A 355 5.57 -5.29 19.23
C VAL A 355 6.82 -4.53 19.63
N ARG A 356 6.75 -3.20 19.68
CA ARG A 356 7.88 -2.36 20.08
C ARG A 356 8.36 -2.70 21.49
N LYS A 357 7.42 -2.82 22.44
CA LYS A 357 7.74 -3.15 23.84
C LYS A 357 8.42 -4.52 23.95
N ALA A 358 7.89 -5.55 23.28
CA ALA A 358 8.48 -6.88 23.30
C ALA A 358 9.90 -6.90 22.72
N ILE A 359 10.15 -6.13 21.64
CA ILE A 359 11.51 -5.97 21.09
C ILE A 359 12.43 -5.24 22.07
N ASP A 360 11.97 -4.18 22.73
CA ASP A 360 12.75 -3.43 23.72
C ASP A 360 13.06 -4.28 24.97
N ASP A 361 12.14 -5.15 25.35
CA ASP A 361 12.30 -6.10 26.49
C ASP A 361 13.18 -7.32 26.12
N GLY A 362 13.60 -7.46 24.86
CA GLY A 362 14.50 -8.50 24.39
C GLY A 362 13.83 -9.88 24.21
N GLU A 363 12.53 -9.90 23.93
CA GLU A 363 11.77 -11.11 23.63
C GLU A 363 12.26 -11.77 22.33
N ASP A 364 12.13 -13.10 22.25
CA ASP A 364 12.46 -13.86 21.05
C ASP A 364 11.48 -13.60 19.90
N ILE A 365 11.90 -13.93 18.67
CA ILE A 365 11.12 -13.65 17.46
C ILE A 365 9.72 -14.30 17.49
N ASP A 366 9.56 -15.49 18.07
CA ASP A 366 8.28 -16.19 18.08
C ASP A 366 7.32 -15.54 19.09
N SER A 367 7.84 -15.05 20.20
CA SER A 367 7.09 -14.25 21.17
C SER A 367 6.61 -12.93 20.56
N VAL A 368 7.50 -12.20 19.88
CA VAL A 368 7.14 -10.97 19.18
C VAL A 368 6.11 -11.24 18.08
N MET A 369 6.29 -12.30 17.27
CA MET A 369 5.34 -12.66 16.21
C MET A 369 3.96 -13.04 16.73
N ARG A 370 3.83 -13.68 17.89
CA ARG A 370 2.51 -13.94 18.50
C ARG A 370 1.74 -12.66 18.80
N ILE A 371 2.45 -11.61 19.27
CA ILE A 371 1.85 -10.28 19.48
C ILE A 371 1.51 -9.63 18.15
N ALA A 372 2.46 -9.66 17.25
CA ALA A 372 2.38 -9.01 15.94
C ALA A 372 1.30 -9.58 15.02
N CYS A 373 0.93 -10.85 15.19
CA CYS A 373 -0.09 -11.54 14.41
C CYS A 373 -1.42 -11.70 15.17
N ALA A 374 -1.62 -10.99 16.27
CA ALA A 374 -2.87 -11.06 17.00
C ALA A 374 -4.06 -10.66 16.13
N GLY A 375 -5.12 -11.47 16.11
CA GLY A 375 -6.33 -11.23 15.33
C GLY A 375 -6.31 -11.70 13.87
N THR A 376 -5.20 -12.28 13.38
CA THR A 376 -5.10 -12.75 11.99
C THR A 376 -6.16 -13.80 11.63
N GLU A 377 -6.44 -14.76 12.52
CA GLU A 377 -7.45 -15.80 12.30
C GLU A 377 -8.87 -15.22 12.21
N ALA A 378 -9.18 -14.25 13.08
CA ALA A 378 -10.47 -13.56 13.05
C ALA A 378 -10.64 -12.74 11.76
N TYR A 379 -9.57 -12.10 11.29
CA TYR A 379 -9.56 -11.41 10.01
C TYR A 379 -9.78 -12.37 8.84
N ASP A 380 -9.06 -13.51 8.80
CA ASP A 380 -9.19 -14.49 7.69
C ASP A 380 -10.61 -15.07 7.63
N ALA A 381 -11.21 -15.39 8.75
CA ALA A 381 -12.61 -15.80 8.83
C ALA A 381 -13.57 -14.67 8.37
N GLY A 382 -13.34 -13.43 8.84
CA GLY A 382 -14.19 -12.27 8.59
C GLY A 382 -14.18 -11.79 7.14
N ARG A 383 -13.04 -11.88 6.44
CA ARG A 383 -12.93 -11.43 5.05
C ARG A 383 -13.63 -12.35 4.04
N SER A 384 -14.00 -13.56 4.44
CA SER A 384 -14.54 -14.59 3.53
C SER A 384 -15.74 -14.12 2.70
N SER A 385 -16.64 -13.32 3.29
CA SER A 385 -17.82 -12.74 2.62
C SER A 385 -17.48 -11.68 1.57
N ALA A 386 -16.30 -11.07 1.68
CA ALA A 386 -15.84 -10.04 0.76
C ALA A 386 -15.06 -10.59 -0.44
N LEU A 387 -14.60 -11.85 -0.38
CA LEU A 387 -13.80 -12.46 -1.44
C LEU A 387 -14.58 -12.58 -2.76
N LEU A 388 -13.89 -12.37 -3.88
CA LEU A 388 -14.40 -12.41 -5.24
C LEU A 388 -13.77 -13.52 -6.08
N TYR A 389 -12.65 -14.07 -5.61
CA TYR A 389 -11.83 -15.01 -6.40
C TYR A 389 -11.47 -16.25 -5.58
N ASP A 390 -11.20 -17.35 -6.30
CA ASP A 390 -10.79 -18.64 -5.76
C ASP A 390 -9.24 -18.77 -5.65
#